data_6fc4e8674e7ce0f0e61495e653ba30a9
#
_entry.id   6fc4e8674e7ce0f0e61495e653ba30a9
#
_cell.length_a   1.000
_cell.length_b   1.000
_cell.length_c   1.000
_cell.angle_alpha   90.00
_cell.angle_beta   90.00
_cell.angle_gamma   90.00
#
_symmetry.space_group_name_H-M   'P 1'
#
loop_
_entity.id
_entity.type
_entity.pdbx_description
1 polymer ?
#
loop_
_entity_poly.entity_id
_entity_poly.type
_entity_poly.pdbx_seq_one_letter_code
_entity_poly.pdbx_strand_id
1 'polypeptide(L)'
;FVTGVLMPVAAMASEAVLFALLFGSLAIYNPLVALLTLAIFVPSVALYYYLVRQRLNRYGEEENRAQRRKSRTVIETFRGYADLEIAGAYPAMLSDFDRSMDEIIRVRQRNATIAALPPMFTEVGLAVGMAVLVAFCAGTDNTQMKLLFGIFAVAALRIMPSVRSIMGAWTSLRYNRYTIDVLRDARLYDTPAGIDTTQERMPFEREIRIEGLSFHFDDAPDRDILHDLSLTIRKGERIGIRGASGVGKTTLALAFSKALALDYKRMQFNPDVM
;
A
#
# COMPACT_ATOMS: atom_id res chain seq x y z
N PHE A 1 0.22 5.20 -3.85
CA PHE A 1 -0.60 5.57 -2.69
C PHE A 1 -1.68 6.59 -3.06
N VAL A 2 -1.33 7.71 -3.71
CA VAL A 2 -2.29 8.78 -4.06
C VAL A 2 -3.46 8.25 -4.88
N THR A 3 -3.21 7.57 -5.98
CA THR A 3 -4.25 7.07 -6.89
C THR A 3 -5.01 5.86 -6.36
N GLY A 4 -4.38 5.02 -5.52
CA GLY A 4 -4.97 3.78 -5.01
C GLY A 4 -5.70 3.93 -3.68
N VAL A 5 -5.41 4.99 -2.90
CA VAL A 5 -5.99 5.18 -1.55
C VAL A 5 -6.58 6.58 -1.38
N LEU A 6 -5.79 7.64 -1.57
CA LEU A 6 -6.27 9.01 -1.28
C LEU A 6 -7.41 9.43 -2.21
N MET A 7 -7.25 9.23 -3.52
CA MET A 7 -8.32 9.59 -4.48
C MET A 7 -9.63 8.81 -4.25
N PRO A 8 -9.62 7.48 -4.05
CA PRO A 8 -10.84 6.75 -3.70
C PRO A 8 -11.47 7.20 -2.38
N VAL A 9 -10.67 7.53 -1.36
CA VAL A 9 -11.21 8.05 -0.09
C VAL A 9 -11.90 9.40 -0.30
N ALA A 10 -11.25 10.32 -1.02
CA ALA A 10 -11.82 11.63 -1.32
C ALA A 10 -13.10 11.50 -2.16
N ALA A 11 -13.09 10.65 -3.19
CA ALA A 11 -14.27 10.37 -4.01
C ALA A 11 -15.41 9.78 -3.17
N MET A 12 -15.11 8.81 -2.30
CA MET A 12 -16.11 8.21 -1.42
C MET A 12 -16.69 9.22 -0.44
N ALA A 13 -15.87 10.13 0.12
CA ALA A 13 -16.34 11.17 1.02
C ALA A 13 -17.25 12.18 0.30
N SER A 14 -16.86 12.67 -0.88
CA SER A 14 -17.66 13.61 -1.66
C SER A 14 -18.99 13.00 -2.10
N GLU A 15 -18.97 11.75 -2.58
CA GLU A 15 -20.19 11.06 -3.00
C GLU A 15 -21.09 10.69 -1.81
N ALA A 16 -20.52 10.39 -0.65
CA ALA A 16 -21.30 10.14 0.56
C ALA A 16 -22.06 11.41 1.01
N VAL A 17 -21.42 12.58 0.91
CA VAL A 17 -22.09 13.86 1.20
C VAL A 17 -23.22 14.14 0.19
N LEU A 18 -22.95 13.98 -1.11
CA LEU A 18 -23.95 14.15 -2.17
C LEU A 18 -25.12 13.17 -1.98
N PHE A 19 -24.82 11.91 -1.71
CA PHE A 19 -25.83 10.90 -1.42
C PHE A 19 -26.67 11.28 -0.20
N ALA A 20 -26.05 11.71 0.90
CA ALA A 20 -26.74 12.11 2.11
C ALA A 20 -27.69 13.32 1.86
N LEU A 21 -27.24 14.31 1.10
CA LEU A 21 -28.06 15.47 0.75
C LEU A 21 -29.25 15.08 -0.15
N LEU A 22 -29.01 14.31 -1.21
CA LEU A 22 -30.05 13.85 -2.13
C LEU A 22 -31.06 12.93 -1.41
N PHE A 23 -30.56 11.97 -0.66
CA PHE A 23 -31.37 11.03 0.08
C PHE A 23 -32.14 11.72 1.22
N GLY A 24 -31.49 12.62 1.94
CA GLY A 24 -32.11 13.41 3.00
C GLY A 24 -33.25 14.30 2.47
N SER A 25 -33.03 14.99 1.35
CA SER A 25 -34.10 15.79 0.70
C SER A 25 -35.27 14.91 0.25
N LEU A 26 -34.97 13.71 -0.30
CA LEU A 26 -36.01 12.74 -0.69
C LEU A 26 -36.78 12.21 0.52
N ALA A 27 -36.09 11.89 1.61
CA ALA A 27 -36.71 11.39 2.84
C ALA A 27 -37.64 12.43 3.50
N ILE A 28 -37.27 13.71 3.47
CA ILE A 28 -38.10 14.80 3.96
C ILE A 28 -39.33 15.01 3.06
N TYR A 29 -39.15 14.98 1.73
CA TYR A 29 -40.23 15.20 0.79
C TYR A 29 -41.20 14.00 0.69
N ASN A 30 -40.68 12.78 0.59
CA ASN A 30 -41.46 11.56 0.50
C ASN A 30 -40.75 10.35 1.13
N PRO A 31 -41.03 10.06 2.43
CA PRO A 31 -40.37 9.00 3.16
C PRO A 31 -40.61 7.60 2.59
N LEU A 32 -41.75 7.38 1.93
CA LEU A 32 -42.08 6.11 1.29
C LEU A 32 -41.14 5.81 0.12
N VAL A 33 -40.91 6.81 -0.75
CA VAL A 33 -40.00 6.68 -1.89
C VAL A 33 -38.55 6.49 -1.40
N ALA A 34 -38.14 7.20 -0.35
CA ALA A 34 -36.83 7.00 0.27
C ALA A 34 -36.66 5.56 0.80
N LEU A 35 -37.67 5.03 1.49
CA LEU A 35 -37.63 3.66 2.02
C LEU A 35 -37.57 2.61 0.89
N LEU A 36 -38.36 2.79 -0.19
CA LEU A 36 -38.31 1.93 -1.37
C LEU A 36 -36.93 1.97 -2.06
N THR A 37 -36.33 3.15 -2.16
CA THR A 37 -34.97 3.31 -2.71
C THR A 37 -33.95 2.53 -1.89
N LEU A 38 -33.99 2.62 -0.56
CA LEU A 38 -33.14 1.82 0.33
C LEU A 38 -33.39 0.32 0.18
N ALA A 39 -34.64 -0.09 0.15
CA ALA A 39 -35.02 -1.51 0.04
C ALA A 39 -34.49 -2.16 -1.25
N ILE A 40 -34.30 -1.38 -2.31
CA ILE A 40 -33.77 -1.87 -3.59
C ILE A 40 -32.24 -1.81 -3.63
N PHE A 41 -31.64 -0.68 -3.28
CA PHE A 41 -30.19 -0.50 -3.42
C PHE A 41 -29.37 -1.17 -2.32
N VAL A 42 -29.84 -1.20 -1.06
CA VAL A 42 -29.09 -1.79 0.05
C VAL A 42 -28.84 -3.30 -0.15
N PRO A 43 -29.84 -4.13 -0.54
CA PRO A 43 -29.56 -5.55 -0.81
C PRO A 43 -28.59 -5.76 -1.98
N SER A 44 -28.70 -4.96 -3.04
CA SER A 44 -27.81 -5.04 -4.21
C SER A 44 -26.36 -4.74 -3.83
N VAL A 45 -26.13 -3.68 -3.05
CA VAL A 45 -24.82 -3.29 -2.53
C VAL A 45 -24.29 -4.34 -1.55
N ALA A 46 -25.13 -4.81 -0.64
CA ALA A 46 -24.76 -5.83 0.35
C ALA A 46 -24.36 -7.16 -0.32
N LEU A 47 -25.10 -7.57 -1.35
CA LEU A 47 -24.81 -8.78 -2.10
C LEU A 47 -23.46 -8.65 -2.85
N TYR A 48 -23.25 -7.53 -3.51
CA TYR A 48 -21.95 -7.25 -4.15
C TYR A 48 -20.80 -7.30 -3.13
N TYR A 49 -20.95 -6.61 -2.00
CA TYR A 49 -19.97 -6.59 -0.93
C TYR A 49 -19.63 -7.99 -0.44
N TYR A 50 -20.64 -8.82 -0.17
CA TYR A 50 -20.45 -10.18 0.32
C TYR A 50 -19.71 -11.08 -0.67
N LEU A 51 -20.06 -10.99 -1.97
CA LEU A 51 -19.47 -11.83 -3.03
C LEU A 51 -18.04 -11.45 -3.36
N VAL A 52 -17.67 -10.17 -3.24
CA VAL A 52 -16.43 -9.64 -3.83
C VAL A 52 -15.34 -9.39 -2.79
N ARG A 53 -15.70 -9.16 -1.54
CA ARG A 53 -14.77 -8.77 -0.46
C ARG A 53 -13.53 -9.66 -0.33
N GLN A 54 -13.72 -10.97 -0.28
CA GLN A 54 -12.60 -11.90 -0.07
C GLN A 54 -11.68 -11.98 -1.29
N ARG A 55 -12.26 -11.93 -2.49
CA ARG A 55 -11.51 -12.00 -3.75
C ARG A 55 -10.62 -10.77 -3.95
N LEU A 56 -11.11 -9.58 -3.64
CA LEU A 56 -10.35 -8.34 -3.77
C LEU A 56 -9.11 -8.33 -2.88
N ASN A 57 -9.25 -8.70 -1.61
CA ASN A 57 -8.10 -8.77 -0.70
C ASN A 57 -7.04 -9.74 -1.24
N ARG A 58 -7.46 -10.92 -1.68
CA ARG A 58 -6.55 -11.93 -2.24
C ARG A 58 -5.82 -11.43 -3.47
N TYR A 59 -6.53 -10.80 -4.40
CA TYR A 59 -5.90 -10.28 -5.63
C TYR A 59 -4.92 -9.15 -5.35
N GLY A 60 -5.23 -8.26 -4.42
CA GLY A 60 -4.29 -7.22 -3.99
C GLY A 60 -3.01 -7.81 -3.39
N GLU A 61 -3.11 -8.85 -2.58
CA GLU A 61 -1.94 -9.54 -2.02
C GLU A 61 -1.13 -10.29 -3.09
N GLU A 62 -1.80 -10.99 -4.01
CA GLU A 62 -1.16 -11.72 -5.11
C GLU A 62 -0.38 -10.76 -6.01
N GLU A 63 -0.99 -9.63 -6.43
CA GLU A 63 -0.29 -8.62 -7.23
C GLU A 63 0.93 -8.06 -6.51
N ASN A 64 0.78 -7.78 -5.23
CA ASN A 64 1.87 -7.20 -4.43
C ASN A 64 3.06 -8.17 -4.27
N ARG A 65 2.78 -9.46 -4.10
CA ARG A 65 3.84 -10.49 -4.06
C ARG A 65 4.57 -10.58 -5.40
N ALA A 66 3.81 -10.58 -6.49
CA ALA A 66 4.38 -10.61 -7.83
C ALA A 66 5.20 -9.34 -8.14
N GLN A 67 4.70 -8.17 -7.74
CA GLN A 67 5.40 -6.89 -7.90
C GLN A 67 6.73 -6.85 -7.10
N ARG A 68 6.72 -7.35 -5.87
CA ARG A 68 7.96 -7.45 -5.07
C ARG A 68 8.95 -8.43 -5.68
N ARG A 69 8.48 -9.59 -6.15
CA ARG A 69 9.33 -10.57 -6.84
C ARG A 69 9.97 -9.94 -8.08
N LYS A 70 9.17 -9.29 -8.93
CA LYS A 70 9.67 -8.56 -10.10
C LYS A 70 10.75 -7.53 -9.73
N SER A 71 10.48 -6.68 -8.75
CA SER A 71 11.44 -5.65 -8.31
C SER A 71 12.73 -6.27 -7.74
N ARG A 72 12.61 -7.36 -6.99
CA ARG A 72 13.74 -8.10 -6.48
C ARG A 72 14.61 -8.68 -7.61
N THR A 73 13.98 -9.35 -8.58
CA THR A 73 14.69 -9.90 -9.74
C THR A 73 15.46 -8.81 -10.48
N VAL A 74 14.86 -7.63 -10.70
CA VAL A 74 15.54 -6.50 -11.34
C VAL A 74 16.75 -6.04 -10.52
N ILE A 75 16.60 -5.84 -9.22
CA ILE A 75 17.68 -5.39 -8.35
C ILE A 75 18.82 -6.42 -8.30
N GLU A 76 18.49 -7.71 -8.17
CA GLU A 76 19.48 -8.79 -8.14
C GLU A 76 20.22 -8.91 -9.49
N THR A 77 19.51 -8.75 -10.62
CA THR A 77 20.13 -8.75 -11.95
C THR A 77 21.15 -7.62 -12.11
N PHE A 78 20.81 -6.41 -11.68
CA PHE A 78 21.75 -5.29 -11.79
C PHE A 78 22.91 -5.37 -10.79
N ARG A 79 22.66 -5.88 -9.58
CA ARG A 79 23.74 -6.06 -8.58
C ARG A 79 24.72 -7.15 -8.94
N GLY A 80 24.24 -8.25 -9.53
CA GLY A 80 25.06 -9.40 -9.93
C GLY A 80 25.34 -9.44 -11.43
N TYR A 81 25.31 -8.31 -12.14
CA TYR A 81 25.43 -8.29 -13.61
C TYR A 81 26.67 -9.03 -14.11
N ALA A 82 27.84 -8.76 -13.53
CA ALA A 82 29.10 -9.40 -13.93
C ALA A 82 29.07 -10.93 -13.71
N ASP A 83 28.53 -11.38 -12.59
CA ASP A 83 28.42 -12.79 -12.27
C ASP A 83 27.42 -13.51 -13.20
N LEU A 84 26.31 -12.84 -13.51
CA LEU A 84 25.29 -13.37 -14.43
C LEU A 84 25.82 -13.48 -15.88
N GLU A 85 26.63 -12.52 -16.31
CA GLU A 85 27.28 -12.54 -17.63
C GLU A 85 28.27 -13.70 -17.72
N ILE A 86 29.12 -13.88 -16.72
CA ILE A 86 30.09 -14.99 -16.66
C ILE A 86 29.39 -16.34 -16.59
N ALA A 87 28.34 -16.45 -15.82
CA ALA A 87 27.58 -17.69 -15.62
C ALA A 87 26.59 -18.00 -16.78
N GLY A 88 26.36 -17.05 -17.71
CA GLY A 88 25.35 -17.17 -18.76
C GLY A 88 23.91 -17.30 -18.20
N ALA A 89 23.65 -16.79 -16.99
CA ALA A 89 22.39 -17.01 -16.28
C ALA A 89 21.32 -15.94 -16.57
N TYR A 90 21.60 -14.98 -17.44
CA TYR A 90 20.65 -13.93 -17.83
C TYR A 90 19.29 -14.46 -18.33
N PRO A 91 19.20 -15.53 -19.18
CA PRO A 91 17.91 -16.06 -19.59
C PRO A 91 17.03 -16.56 -18.45
N ALA A 92 17.62 -17.08 -17.36
CA ALA A 92 16.88 -17.52 -16.19
C ALA A 92 16.25 -16.32 -15.44
N MET A 93 17.01 -15.22 -15.29
CA MET A 93 16.49 -13.99 -14.68
C MET A 93 15.37 -13.36 -15.51
N LEU A 94 15.52 -13.35 -16.85
CA LEU A 94 14.48 -12.89 -17.76
C LEU A 94 13.20 -13.71 -17.63
N SER A 95 13.33 -15.05 -17.58
CA SER A 95 12.19 -15.97 -17.38
C SER A 95 11.45 -15.71 -16.06
N ASP A 96 12.17 -15.43 -14.96
CA ASP A 96 11.57 -15.11 -13.67
C ASP A 96 10.87 -13.74 -13.67
N PHE A 97 11.45 -12.77 -14.39
CA PHE A 97 10.83 -11.48 -14.62
C PHE A 97 9.52 -11.62 -15.40
N ASP A 98 9.55 -12.33 -16.53
CA ASP A 98 8.37 -12.56 -17.39
C ASP A 98 7.27 -13.30 -16.64
N ARG A 99 7.61 -14.33 -15.86
CA ARG A 99 6.64 -15.05 -15.01
C ARG A 99 5.96 -14.10 -14.01
N SER A 100 6.73 -13.20 -13.40
CA SER A 100 6.19 -12.21 -12.47
C SER A 100 5.29 -11.19 -13.17
N MET A 101 5.65 -10.77 -14.39
CA MET A 101 4.82 -9.88 -15.21
C MET A 101 3.51 -10.54 -15.64
N ASP A 102 3.55 -11.81 -16.07
CA ASP A 102 2.35 -12.57 -16.44
C ASP A 102 1.41 -12.75 -15.23
N GLU A 103 1.95 -12.97 -14.04
CA GLU A 103 1.17 -13.06 -12.81
C GLU A 103 0.48 -11.72 -12.51
N ILE A 104 1.21 -10.60 -12.61
CA ILE A 104 0.66 -9.24 -12.42
C ILE A 104 -0.46 -8.97 -13.43
N ILE A 105 -0.25 -9.26 -14.72
CA ILE A 105 -1.23 -9.03 -15.77
C ILE A 105 -2.51 -9.84 -15.50
N ARG A 106 -2.37 -11.13 -15.19
CA ARG A 106 -3.51 -12.00 -14.89
C ARG A 106 -4.32 -11.51 -13.69
N VAL A 107 -3.65 -11.11 -12.64
CA VAL A 107 -4.33 -10.61 -11.43
C VAL A 107 -5.02 -9.27 -11.71
N ARG A 108 -4.39 -8.36 -12.46
CA ARG A 108 -4.99 -7.09 -12.87
C ARG A 108 -6.22 -7.28 -13.76
N GLN A 109 -6.19 -8.22 -14.69
CA GLN A 109 -7.35 -8.56 -15.53
C GLN A 109 -8.52 -9.06 -14.68
N ARG A 110 -8.25 -9.96 -13.71
CA ARG A 110 -9.28 -10.44 -12.77
C ARG A 110 -9.84 -9.31 -11.90
N ASN A 111 -8.99 -8.42 -11.44
CA ASN A 111 -9.43 -7.24 -10.68
C ASN A 111 -10.27 -6.29 -11.54
N ALA A 112 -9.86 -6.04 -12.79
CA ALA A 112 -10.61 -5.20 -13.73
C ALA A 112 -12.01 -5.76 -13.99
N THR A 113 -12.15 -7.09 -14.13
CA THR A 113 -13.46 -7.76 -14.26
C THR A 113 -14.34 -7.50 -13.03
N ILE A 114 -13.78 -7.61 -11.83
CA ILE A 114 -14.54 -7.33 -10.58
C ILE A 114 -14.87 -5.84 -10.45
N ALA A 115 -13.95 -4.97 -10.84
CA ALA A 115 -14.17 -3.52 -10.82
C ALA A 115 -15.26 -3.06 -11.80
N ALA A 116 -15.57 -3.85 -12.83
CA ALA A 116 -16.66 -3.61 -13.77
C ALA A 116 -18.04 -4.08 -13.27
N LEU A 117 -18.12 -4.82 -12.17
CA LEU A 117 -19.38 -5.37 -11.65
C LEU A 117 -20.32 -4.35 -10.97
N PRO A 118 -19.86 -3.31 -10.24
CA PRO A 118 -20.75 -2.36 -9.56
C PRO A 118 -21.86 -1.78 -10.43
N PRO A 119 -21.60 -1.31 -11.67
CA PRO A 119 -22.66 -0.87 -12.56
C PRO A 119 -23.74 -1.91 -12.80
N MET A 120 -23.36 -3.17 -13.05
CA MET A 120 -24.29 -4.26 -13.32
C MET A 120 -25.21 -4.52 -12.11
N PHE A 121 -24.68 -4.57 -10.90
CA PHE A 121 -25.48 -4.76 -9.68
C PHE A 121 -26.48 -3.61 -9.45
N THR A 122 -26.08 -2.37 -9.71
CA THR A 122 -26.96 -1.22 -9.56
C THR A 122 -28.04 -1.19 -10.65
N GLU A 123 -27.70 -1.56 -11.89
CA GLU A 123 -28.65 -1.64 -13.01
C GLU A 123 -29.69 -2.74 -12.82
N VAL A 124 -29.23 -3.93 -12.43
CA VAL A 124 -30.15 -5.04 -12.12
C VAL A 124 -31.05 -4.68 -10.94
N GLY A 125 -30.48 -4.09 -9.87
CA GLY A 125 -31.27 -3.62 -8.73
C GLY A 125 -32.33 -2.60 -9.14
N LEU A 126 -31.97 -1.63 -9.98
CA LEU A 126 -32.93 -0.65 -10.51
C LEU A 126 -34.00 -1.32 -11.38
N ALA A 127 -33.60 -2.21 -12.30
CA ALA A 127 -34.57 -2.91 -13.17
C ALA A 127 -35.57 -3.75 -12.38
N VAL A 128 -35.09 -4.49 -11.38
CA VAL A 128 -35.96 -5.26 -10.46
C VAL A 128 -36.88 -4.33 -9.67
N GLY A 129 -36.36 -3.23 -9.14
CA GLY A 129 -37.15 -2.25 -8.41
C GLY A 129 -38.24 -1.61 -9.27
N MET A 130 -37.89 -1.24 -10.50
CA MET A 130 -38.84 -0.71 -11.47
C MET A 130 -39.92 -1.75 -11.83
N ALA A 131 -39.51 -3.01 -12.08
CA ALA A 131 -40.46 -4.07 -12.41
C ALA A 131 -41.45 -4.34 -11.28
N VAL A 132 -40.96 -4.37 -10.03
CA VAL A 132 -41.84 -4.53 -8.83
C VAL A 132 -42.81 -3.38 -8.71
N LEU A 133 -42.35 -2.13 -8.90
CA LEU A 133 -43.23 -0.96 -8.84
C LEU A 133 -44.26 -0.95 -9.96
N VAL A 134 -43.86 -1.30 -11.19
CA VAL A 134 -44.81 -1.41 -12.33
C VAL A 134 -45.87 -2.45 -12.08
N ALA A 135 -45.46 -3.66 -11.59
CA ALA A 135 -46.41 -4.73 -11.26
C ALA A 135 -47.41 -4.30 -10.16
N PHE A 136 -46.93 -3.51 -9.18
CA PHE A 136 -47.80 -2.98 -8.13
C PHE A 136 -48.73 -1.89 -8.61
N CYS A 137 -48.28 -1.03 -9.54
CA CYS A 137 -49.10 0.03 -10.15
C CYS A 137 -50.10 -0.49 -11.18
N ALA A 138 -49.80 -1.62 -11.86
CA ALA A 138 -50.69 -2.18 -12.90
C ALA A 138 -52.03 -2.70 -12.34
N GLY A 139 -52.09 -3.04 -11.04
CA GLY A 139 -53.29 -3.46 -10.36
C GLY A 139 -54.12 -2.32 -9.74
N THR A 140 -53.71 -1.06 -9.86
CA THR A 140 -54.30 0.07 -9.13
C THR A 140 -54.44 1.29 -10.01
N ASP A 141 -55.67 1.78 -10.21
CA ASP A 141 -55.93 3.00 -10.97
C ASP A 141 -55.68 4.31 -10.17
N ASN A 142 -54.81 4.23 -9.16
CA ASN A 142 -54.54 5.36 -8.27
C ASN A 142 -53.48 6.29 -8.88
N THR A 143 -53.91 7.54 -9.20
CA THR A 143 -53.03 8.59 -9.75
C THR A 143 -51.87 8.93 -8.84
N GLN A 144 -52.04 8.81 -7.51
CA GLN A 144 -50.93 9.01 -6.52
C GLN A 144 -49.85 7.98 -6.67
N MET A 145 -50.18 6.71 -6.96
CA MET A 145 -49.19 5.65 -7.19
C MET A 145 -48.38 5.91 -8.47
N LYS A 146 -49.00 6.38 -9.54
CA LYS A 146 -48.33 6.76 -10.79
C LYS A 146 -47.33 7.93 -10.56
N LEU A 147 -47.70 8.88 -9.71
CA LEU A 147 -46.84 10.00 -9.33
C LEU A 147 -45.62 9.49 -8.48
N LEU A 148 -45.85 8.61 -7.52
CA LEU A 148 -44.78 8.00 -6.69
C LEU A 148 -43.77 7.24 -7.55
N PHE A 149 -44.26 6.49 -8.55
CA PHE A 149 -43.41 5.83 -9.53
C PHE A 149 -42.48 6.79 -10.27
N GLY A 150 -43.04 7.91 -10.76
CA GLY A 150 -42.27 8.94 -11.45
C GLY A 150 -41.18 9.56 -10.56
N ILE A 151 -41.53 9.89 -9.32
CA ILE A 151 -40.58 10.42 -8.32
C ILE A 151 -39.48 9.40 -8.01
N PHE A 152 -39.85 8.14 -7.82
CA PHE A 152 -38.87 7.07 -7.59
C PHE A 152 -37.91 6.91 -8.76
N ALA A 153 -38.44 6.89 -10.01
CA ALA A 153 -37.59 6.72 -11.20
C ALA A 153 -36.54 7.83 -11.33
N VAL A 154 -36.96 9.08 -11.13
CA VAL A 154 -36.05 10.25 -11.17
C VAL A 154 -35.04 10.19 -10.02
N ALA A 155 -35.49 9.88 -8.82
CA ALA A 155 -34.63 9.77 -7.64
C ALA A 155 -33.60 8.65 -7.80
N ALA A 156 -34.01 7.46 -8.26
CA ALA A 156 -33.16 6.32 -8.48
C ALA A 156 -32.08 6.61 -9.55
N LEU A 157 -32.45 7.21 -10.67
CA LEU A 157 -31.50 7.64 -11.69
C LEU A 157 -30.48 8.66 -11.18
N ARG A 158 -30.88 9.53 -10.25
CA ARG A 158 -30.01 10.55 -9.65
C ARG A 158 -29.06 9.98 -8.59
N ILE A 159 -29.54 9.02 -7.80
CA ILE A 159 -28.75 8.39 -6.72
C ILE A 159 -27.78 7.33 -7.26
N MET A 160 -28.11 6.66 -8.37
CA MET A 160 -27.35 5.56 -8.95
C MET A 160 -25.86 5.90 -9.22
N PRO A 161 -25.47 7.06 -9.78
CA PRO A 161 -24.05 7.40 -9.96
C PRO A 161 -23.27 7.45 -8.62
N SER A 162 -23.85 8.04 -7.58
CA SER A 162 -23.20 8.11 -6.26
C SER A 162 -23.02 6.73 -5.65
N VAL A 163 -23.99 5.84 -5.76
CA VAL A 163 -23.87 4.44 -5.29
C VAL A 163 -22.76 3.71 -6.05
N ARG A 164 -22.69 3.86 -7.38
CA ARG A 164 -21.63 3.26 -8.21
C ARG A 164 -20.25 3.77 -7.83
N SER A 165 -20.10 5.08 -7.63
CA SER A 165 -18.85 5.72 -7.25
C SER A 165 -18.37 5.23 -5.88
N ILE A 166 -19.26 5.15 -4.89
CA ILE A 166 -18.95 4.61 -3.56
C ILE A 166 -18.52 3.14 -3.64
N MET A 167 -19.24 2.31 -4.41
CA MET A 167 -18.88 0.90 -4.61
C MET A 167 -17.51 0.77 -5.29
N GLY A 168 -17.23 1.57 -6.32
CA GLY A 168 -15.96 1.60 -7.03
C GLY A 168 -14.79 2.03 -6.14
N ALA A 169 -14.99 3.09 -5.37
CA ALA A 169 -14.01 3.59 -4.41
C ALA A 169 -13.70 2.54 -3.33
N TRP A 170 -14.73 1.90 -2.78
CA TRP A 170 -14.56 0.81 -1.82
C TRP A 170 -13.79 -0.38 -2.42
N THR A 171 -14.10 -0.76 -3.67
CA THR A 171 -13.38 -1.81 -4.40
C THR A 171 -11.89 -1.48 -4.52
N SER A 172 -11.56 -0.24 -4.90
CA SER A 172 -10.19 0.24 -5.00
C SER A 172 -9.46 0.22 -3.65
N LEU A 173 -10.10 0.67 -2.58
CA LEU A 173 -9.54 0.66 -1.24
C LEU A 173 -9.24 -0.77 -0.75
N ARG A 174 -10.14 -1.70 -1.01
CA ARG A 174 -9.95 -3.11 -0.65
C ARG A 174 -8.81 -3.76 -1.40
N TYR A 175 -8.71 -3.49 -2.68
CA TYR A 175 -7.62 -3.99 -3.52
C TYR A 175 -6.26 -3.44 -3.07
N ASN A 176 -6.20 -2.15 -2.72
CA ASN A 176 -4.98 -1.47 -2.29
C ASN A 176 -4.73 -1.53 -0.76
N ARG A 177 -5.48 -2.35 -0.01
CA ARG A 177 -5.36 -2.43 1.46
C ARG A 177 -3.92 -2.72 1.91
N TYR A 178 -3.22 -3.58 1.20
CA TYR A 178 -1.83 -3.91 1.49
C TYR A 178 -0.91 -2.68 1.53
N THR A 179 -1.15 -1.69 0.67
CA THR A 179 -0.35 -0.44 0.67
C THR A 179 -0.51 0.32 1.99
N ILE A 180 -1.69 0.26 2.61
CA ILE A 180 -1.96 0.88 3.91
C ILE A 180 -1.21 0.11 5.01
N ASP A 181 -1.25 -1.22 4.97
CA ASP A 181 -0.57 -2.07 5.95
C ASP A 181 0.96 -1.85 5.90
N VAL A 182 1.56 -1.78 4.71
CA VAL A 182 3.01 -1.47 4.55
C VAL A 182 3.37 -0.09 5.12
N LEU A 183 2.55 0.93 4.90
CA LEU A 183 2.80 2.26 5.46
C LEU A 183 2.65 2.28 6.98
N ARG A 184 1.71 1.51 7.51
CA ARG A 184 1.54 1.37 8.95
C ARG A 184 2.74 0.69 9.57
N ASP A 185 3.21 -0.40 8.96
CA ASP A 185 4.40 -1.12 9.44
C ASP A 185 5.65 -0.24 9.32
N ALA A 186 5.81 0.51 8.22
CA ALA A 186 6.93 1.45 8.06
C ALA A 186 6.96 2.54 9.15
N ARG A 187 5.79 2.97 9.66
CA ARG A 187 5.71 3.91 10.81
C ARG A 187 6.11 3.26 12.14
N LEU A 188 5.88 1.94 12.30
CA LEU A 188 6.30 1.22 13.50
C LEU A 188 7.83 1.03 13.55
N TYR A 189 8.47 0.99 12.39
CA TYR A 189 9.92 1.12 12.25
C TYR A 189 10.32 2.60 12.15
N ASP A 190 9.67 3.43 12.96
CA ASP A 190 10.10 4.83 13.06
C ASP A 190 11.60 4.80 13.33
N THR A 191 12.35 5.17 12.31
CA THR A 191 13.77 5.44 12.46
C THR A 191 13.85 6.39 13.63
N PRO A 192 14.59 6.07 14.70
CA PRO A 192 14.70 6.96 15.83
C PRO A 192 14.93 8.35 15.27
N ALA A 193 14.06 9.26 15.67
CA ALA A 193 13.85 10.62 15.20
C ALA A 193 15.05 11.15 14.43
N GLY A 194 14.85 11.46 13.18
CA GLY A 194 15.84 11.71 12.16
C GLY A 194 17.21 12.09 12.70
N ILE A 195 18.23 11.61 12.07
CA ILE A 195 19.57 12.14 12.30
C ILE A 195 19.36 13.64 12.29
N ASP A 196 19.34 14.22 13.50
CA ASP A 196 19.13 15.63 13.67
C ASP A 196 20.31 16.30 12.95
N THR A 197 20.05 16.75 11.73
CA THR A 197 21.07 17.40 10.89
C THR A 197 21.53 18.71 11.51
N THR A 198 20.88 19.11 12.60
CA THR A 198 21.26 20.23 13.48
C THR A 198 22.22 19.81 14.60
N GLN A 199 22.58 18.51 14.74
CA GLN A 199 23.62 18.16 15.70
C GLN A 199 24.90 18.94 15.37
N GLU A 200 25.26 19.83 16.27
CA GLU A 200 26.52 20.55 16.21
C GLU A 200 27.64 19.51 16.00
N ARG A 201 28.42 19.69 14.95
CA ARG A 201 29.54 18.80 14.67
C ARG A 201 30.44 18.79 15.88
N MET A 202 30.58 17.66 16.51
CA MET A 202 31.45 17.50 17.65
C MET A 202 32.90 17.92 17.23
N PRO A 203 33.48 18.95 17.85
CA PRO A 203 34.81 19.42 17.44
C PRO A 203 35.85 18.33 17.76
N PHE A 204 36.51 17.81 16.75
CA PHE A 204 37.62 16.87 16.92
C PHE A 204 38.91 17.65 17.11
N GLU A 205 39.23 17.95 18.40
CA GLU A 205 40.37 18.82 18.74
C GLU A 205 41.65 18.02 19.07
N ARG A 206 41.55 16.95 19.82
CA ARG A 206 42.69 16.18 20.31
C ARG A 206 42.66 14.71 19.94
N GLU A 207 41.71 13.96 20.45
CA GLU A 207 41.62 12.52 20.31
C GLU A 207 40.17 12.04 20.40
N ILE A 208 39.90 10.90 19.80
CA ILE A 208 38.69 10.11 19.98
C ILE A 208 39.08 8.92 20.82
N ARG A 209 38.42 8.75 21.98
CA ARG A 209 38.68 7.61 22.89
C ARG A 209 37.43 6.75 22.98
N ILE A 210 37.61 5.48 22.74
CA ILE A 210 36.60 4.45 22.94
C ILE A 210 37.09 3.57 24.07
N GLU A 211 36.24 3.28 25.03
CA GLU A 211 36.53 2.44 26.19
C GLU A 211 35.42 1.40 26.33
N GLY A 212 35.80 0.11 26.36
CA GLY A 212 34.88 -0.98 26.64
C GLY A 212 33.73 -1.16 25.62
N LEU A 213 33.95 -0.88 24.33
CA LEU A 213 32.90 -1.01 23.31
C LEU A 213 32.58 -2.46 23.05
N SER A 214 31.38 -2.91 23.43
CA SER A 214 30.78 -4.16 23.03
C SER A 214 29.56 -3.94 22.16
N PHE A 215 29.38 -4.79 21.14
CA PHE A 215 28.26 -4.67 20.20
C PHE A 215 27.81 -6.04 19.70
N HIS A 216 26.52 -6.29 19.72
CA HIS A 216 25.83 -7.40 19.08
C HIS A 216 24.66 -6.88 18.23
N PHE A 217 24.18 -7.69 17.30
CA PHE A 217 22.94 -7.39 16.56
C PHE A 217 21.73 -7.93 17.33
N ASP A 218 20.59 -7.25 17.23
CA ASP A 218 19.34 -7.63 17.92
C ASP A 218 18.83 -9.03 17.54
N ASP A 219 19.15 -9.50 16.33
CA ASP A 219 18.81 -10.83 15.81
C ASP A 219 19.77 -11.95 16.30
N ALA A 220 20.89 -11.58 16.94
CA ALA A 220 21.87 -12.52 17.51
C ALA A 220 22.46 -11.99 18.84
N PRO A 221 21.63 -11.86 19.90
CA PRO A 221 22.06 -11.25 21.16
C PRO A 221 23.16 -12.02 21.90
N ASP A 222 23.28 -13.33 21.67
CA ASP A 222 24.28 -14.20 22.31
C ASP A 222 25.66 -14.14 21.61
N ARG A 223 25.80 -13.36 20.56
CA ARG A 223 27.04 -13.26 19.80
C ARG A 223 27.53 -11.83 19.70
N ASP A 224 28.45 -11.46 20.58
CA ASP A 224 29.16 -10.19 20.49
C ASP A 224 30.08 -10.17 19.26
N ILE A 225 29.88 -9.14 18.40
CA ILE A 225 30.74 -8.89 17.24
C ILE A 225 31.94 -8.03 17.62
N LEU A 226 31.72 -7.10 18.54
CA LEU A 226 32.79 -6.35 19.20
C LEU A 226 32.70 -6.65 20.67
N HIS A 227 33.82 -6.98 21.28
CA HIS A 227 33.93 -7.36 22.70
C HIS A 227 34.97 -6.50 23.38
N ASP A 228 34.56 -5.67 24.35
CA ASP A 228 35.42 -4.88 25.22
C ASP A 228 36.54 -4.13 24.47
N LEU A 229 36.23 -3.56 23.30
CA LEU A 229 37.17 -2.87 22.46
C LEU A 229 37.50 -1.48 23.01
N SER A 230 38.79 -1.27 23.33
CA SER A 230 39.27 0.05 23.70
C SER A 230 40.31 0.56 22.71
N LEU A 231 40.10 1.77 22.20
CA LEU A 231 40.91 2.38 21.14
C LEU A 231 40.97 3.90 21.30
N THR A 232 42.17 4.44 21.13
CA THR A 232 42.35 5.91 21.12
C THR A 232 42.92 6.33 19.75
N ILE A 233 42.28 7.30 19.12
CA ILE A 233 42.64 7.86 17.83
C ILE A 233 43.01 9.33 18.00
N ARG A 234 44.24 9.70 17.70
CA ARG A 234 44.70 11.09 17.80
C ARG A 234 44.37 11.90 16.54
N LYS A 235 44.20 13.18 16.68
CA LYS A 235 43.96 14.08 15.54
C LYS A 235 45.10 13.97 14.52
N GLY A 236 44.73 13.70 13.24
CA GLY A 236 45.69 13.51 12.15
C GLY A 236 46.26 12.12 12.04
N GLU A 237 45.95 11.22 12.95
CA GLU A 237 46.38 9.81 12.90
C GLU A 237 45.61 9.05 11.81
N ARG A 238 46.31 8.13 11.14
CA ARG A 238 45.72 7.19 10.15
C ARG A 238 45.74 5.81 10.74
N ILE A 239 44.56 5.20 10.89
CA ILE A 239 44.42 3.86 11.45
C ILE A 239 43.97 2.90 10.36
N GLY A 240 44.66 1.78 10.24
CA GLY A 240 44.30 0.64 9.40
C GLY A 240 43.66 -0.45 10.25
N ILE A 241 42.43 -0.87 9.90
CA ILE A 241 41.76 -2.01 10.57
C ILE A 241 41.96 -3.25 9.70
N ARG A 242 42.68 -4.25 10.22
CA ARG A 242 42.98 -5.50 9.53
C ARG A 242 42.41 -6.69 10.31
N GLY A 243 41.96 -7.71 9.62
CA GLY A 243 41.45 -8.95 10.23
C GLY A 243 40.71 -9.83 9.22
N ALA A 244 40.38 -11.06 9.60
CA ALA A 244 39.62 -12.00 8.77
C ALA A 244 38.23 -11.46 8.36
N SER A 245 37.65 -12.00 7.28
CA SER A 245 36.29 -11.62 6.87
C SER A 245 35.29 -11.98 7.99
N GLY A 246 34.32 -11.10 8.25
CA GLY A 246 33.29 -11.33 9.29
C GLY A 246 33.70 -10.99 10.74
N VAL A 247 34.94 -10.53 11.00
CA VAL A 247 35.41 -10.19 12.35
C VAL A 247 34.88 -8.86 12.93
N GLY A 248 33.99 -8.15 12.21
CA GLY A 248 33.41 -6.91 12.71
C GLY A 248 34.07 -5.61 12.25
N LYS A 249 35.01 -5.66 11.28
CA LYS A 249 35.67 -4.42 10.75
C LYS A 249 34.69 -3.35 10.27
N THR A 250 33.72 -3.76 9.46
CA THR A 250 32.69 -2.87 8.94
C THR A 250 31.77 -2.37 10.03
N THR A 251 31.44 -3.21 11.00
CA THR A 251 30.63 -2.85 12.17
C THR A 251 31.32 -1.80 13.02
N LEU A 252 32.64 -1.95 13.25
CA LEU A 252 33.44 -0.95 13.94
C LEU A 252 33.47 0.38 13.19
N ALA A 253 33.70 0.37 11.86
CA ALA A 253 33.68 1.56 11.04
C ALA A 253 32.32 2.27 11.04
N LEU A 254 31.21 1.51 11.03
CA LEU A 254 29.85 2.04 11.15
C LEU A 254 29.58 2.65 12.54
N ALA A 255 30.04 2.02 13.60
CA ALA A 255 29.94 2.57 14.96
C ALA A 255 30.65 3.93 15.07
N PHE A 256 31.85 4.03 14.51
CA PHE A 256 32.57 5.30 14.44
C PHE A 256 31.81 6.36 13.60
N SER A 257 31.29 6.00 12.45
CA SER A 257 30.56 6.97 11.61
C SER A 257 29.30 7.49 12.27
N LYS A 258 28.58 6.64 12.99
CA LYS A 258 27.39 7.01 13.76
C LYS A 258 27.74 7.91 14.95
N ALA A 259 28.74 7.53 15.73
CA ALA A 259 29.15 8.28 16.92
C ALA A 259 29.69 9.68 16.57
N LEU A 260 30.32 9.84 15.40
CA LEU A 260 30.92 11.10 14.97
C LEU A 260 30.04 11.91 14.02
N ALA A 261 28.81 11.44 13.73
CA ALA A 261 27.93 12.03 12.71
C ALA A 261 28.64 12.25 11.35
N LEU A 262 29.64 11.44 11.05
CA LEU A 262 30.40 11.50 9.81
C LEU A 262 29.60 10.91 8.67
N ASP A 263 29.56 11.61 7.53
CA ASP A 263 28.96 11.10 6.30
C ASP A 263 29.72 9.85 5.84
N TYR A 264 29.06 8.68 5.87
CA TYR A 264 29.62 7.41 5.41
C TYR A 264 30.24 7.48 4.00
N LYS A 265 29.76 8.37 3.13
CA LYS A 265 30.29 8.60 1.80
C LYS A 265 31.71 9.21 1.78
N ARG A 266 32.16 9.77 2.90
CA ARG A 266 33.53 10.31 3.04
C ARG A 266 34.55 9.29 3.54
N MET A 267 34.13 8.10 3.96
CA MET A 267 35.05 7.00 4.25
C MET A 267 35.46 6.37 2.92
N GLN A 268 36.68 6.63 2.50
CA GLN A 268 37.27 5.93 1.35
C GLN A 268 37.66 4.52 1.81
N PHE A 269 36.85 3.53 1.42
CA PHE A 269 37.28 2.13 1.45
C PHE A 269 38.26 1.92 0.29
N ASN A 270 39.49 1.59 0.63
CA ASN A 270 40.45 1.13 -0.39
C ASN A 270 40.31 -0.40 -0.51
N PRO A 271 39.74 -0.93 -1.62
CA PRO A 271 39.61 -2.37 -1.82
C PRO A 271 40.96 -3.10 -1.97
N ASP A 272 42.03 -2.36 -2.26
CA ASP A 272 43.34 -2.94 -2.54
C ASP A 272 44.14 -3.31 -1.29
N VAL A 273 43.54 -3.24 -0.08
CA VAL A 273 44.17 -3.58 1.20
C VAL A 273 43.50 -4.81 1.82
N MET A 274 42.93 -5.71 1.01
CA MET A 274 42.51 -7.04 1.48
C MET A 274 43.62 -8.10 1.28
#